data_edb33178f282a8ecc1019e48e068a3b5
#
_entry.id   edb33178f282a8ecc1019e48e068a3b5
#
_cell.length_a   1.000
_cell.length_b   1.000
_cell.length_c   1.000
_cell.angle_alpha   90.00
_cell.angle_beta   90.00
_cell.angle_gamma   90.00
#
_symmetry.space_group_name_H-M   'P 1'
#
loop_
_entity.id
_entity.type
_entity.pdbx_description
1 polymer ?
#
loop_
_entity_poly.entity_id
_entity_poly.type
_entity_poly.pdbx_seq_one_letter_code
_entity_poly.pdbx_strand_id
1 'polypeptide(L)'
;MERGMQRRTELLLGKDNLEKIQKARVLIFGIGGVGSWCAEGLLRSGVRNITIVDSDRVCVTNCNRQLMATSRTIGDVKVEALRNRLLEINPDANITAYQKIYQAETADEFHMEQYDFIIDAIDSLKDKADLILRTTALPKEITFISSMGAALRTDPFMVRKSEFWKVDGDPLARALRKKFKKNKTFPRRKFQCVYSEEKPMQNQGVNKACGTGGCLCPKAKLISGERGTDTAVYDAPGDQQLVEHEWCSTKAQINGSLCHITATFGMAIAGMVINHIIE
;
A
#
# COMPACT_ATOMS: atom_id res chain seq x y z
N MET A 1 -15.76 -20.03 -13.65
CA MET A 1 -15.50 -18.62 -14.05
C MET A 1 -14.00 -18.41 -14.32
N GLU A 2 -13.14 -18.99 -13.55
CA GLU A 2 -11.69 -18.76 -13.55
C GLU A 2 -10.96 -19.08 -14.86
N ARG A 3 -11.30 -20.18 -15.55
CA ARG A 3 -10.68 -20.55 -16.83
C ARG A 3 -10.86 -19.49 -17.95
N GLY A 4 -11.92 -18.69 -17.90
CA GLY A 4 -12.16 -17.62 -18.86
C GLY A 4 -11.44 -16.32 -18.50
N MET A 5 -11.32 -16.00 -17.20
CA MET A 5 -10.77 -14.72 -16.74
C MET A 5 -9.29 -14.56 -17.08
N GLN A 6 -8.48 -15.60 -16.93
CA GLN A 6 -7.04 -15.56 -17.17
C GLN A 6 -6.62 -15.95 -18.59
N ARG A 7 -7.58 -16.18 -19.51
CA ARG A 7 -7.28 -16.63 -20.88
C ARG A 7 -6.28 -15.73 -21.62
N ARG A 8 -6.42 -14.40 -21.47
CA ARG A 8 -5.51 -13.46 -22.13
C ARG A 8 -4.12 -13.45 -21.50
N THR A 9 -4.05 -13.64 -20.18
CA THR A 9 -2.78 -13.79 -19.47
C THR A 9 -2.07 -15.10 -19.90
N GLU A 10 -2.82 -16.18 -19.98
CA GLU A 10 -2.30 -17.49 -20.46
C GLU A 10 -1.82 -17.43 -21.92
N LEU A 11 -2.56 -16.77 -22.79
CA LEU A 11 -2.16 -16.59 -24.19
C LEU A 11 -0.84 -15.80 -24.32
N LEU A 12 -0.62 -14.84 -23.44
CA LEU A 12 0.61 -14.01 -23.46
C LEU A 12 1.80 -14.72 -22.83
N LEU A 13 1.59 -15.37 -21.68
CA LEU A 13 2.68 -15.85 -20.81
C LEU A 13 2.89 -17.37 -20.88
N GLY A 14 1.93 -18.11 -21.44
CA GLY A 14 1.89 -19.57 -21.43
C GLY A 14 1.31 -20.12 -20.13
N LYS A 15 0.92 -21.40 -20.17
CA LYS A 15 0.29 -22.10 -19.05
C LYS A 15 1.21 -22.22 -17.83
N ASP A 16 2.47 -22.59 -18.05
CA ASP A 16 3.42 -22.84 -16.97
C ASP A 16 3.71 -21.57 -16.15
N ASN A 17 3.87 -20.43 -16.81
CA ASN A 17 4.07 -19.14 -16.14
C ASN A 17 2.79 -18.69 -15.42
N LEU A 18 1.61 -18.91 -16.02
CA LEU A 18 0.35 -18.61 -15.32
C LEU A 18 0.23 -19.46 -14.05
N GLU A 19 0.57 -20.73 -14.07
CA GLU A 19 0.55 -21.60 -12.88
C GLU A 19 1.52 -21.11 -11.80
N LYS A 20 2.72 -20.63 -12.16
CA LYS A 20 3.65 -20.02 -11.19
C LYS A 20 3.05 -18.76 -10.57
N ILE A 21 2.46 -17.88 -11.40
CA ILE A 21 1.80 -16.64 -10.94
C ILE A 21 0.66 -16.96 -9.96
N GLN A 22 -0.16 -17.95 -10.26
CA GLN A 22 -1.27 -18.36 -9.39
C GLN A 22 -0.83 -18.90 -8.03
N LYS A 23 0.33 -19.53 -7.95
CA LYS A 23 0.90 -20.08 -6.71
C LYS A 23 1.63 -19.05 -5.86
N ALA A 24 2.07 -17.95 -6.46
CA ALA A 24 2.83 -16.93 -5.77
C ALA A 24 2.06 -16.34 -4.57
N ARG A 25 2.76 -16.18 -3.44
CA ARG A 25 2.24 -15.62 -2.19
C ARG A 25 2.80 -14.22 -2.00
N VAL A 26 1.92 -13.23 -1.98
CA VAL A 26 2.30 -11.82 -1.92
C VAL A 26 1.77 -11.17 -0.64
N LEU A 27 2.65 -10.51 0.11
CA LEU A 27 2.30 -9.72 1.29
C LEU A 27 2.49 -8.23 0.95
N ILE A 28 1.44 -7.42 1.19
CA ILE A 28 1.44 -5.98 0.90
C ILE A 28 1.20 -5.20 2.19
N PHE A 29 2.19 -4.44 2.62
CA PHE A 29 2.07 -3.49 3.72
C PHE A 29 1.69 -2.11 3.21
N GLY A 30 0.57 -1.59 3.70
CA GLY A 30 -0.02 -0.32 3.27
C GLY A 30 -0.83 -0.46 1.99
N ILE A 31 -2.15 -0.36 2.10
CA ILE A 31 -3.06 -0.41 0.94
C ILE A 31 -3.68 0.95 0.63
N GLY A 32 -2.89 1.99 0.78
CA GLY A 32 -3.25 3.34 0.35
C GLY A 32 -3.33 3.50 -1.18
N GLY A 33 -2.94 4.68 -1.67
CA GLY A 33 -2.98 4.98 -3.10
C GLY A 33 -2.09 4.11 -3.98
N VAL A 34 -1.01 3.52 -3.44
CA VAL A 34 -0.11 2.64 -4.21
C VAL A 34 -0.47 1.17 -4.00
N GLY A 35 -0.54 0.72 -2.75
CA GLY A 35 -0.73 -0.71 -2.46
C GLY A 35 -2.08 -1.26 -2.92
N SER A 36 -3.15 -0.45 -2.90
CA SER A 36 -4.47 -0.91 -3.38
C SER A 36 -4.47 -1.19 -4.90
N TRP A 37 -3.84 -0.35 -5.69
CA TRP A 37 -3.68 -0.57 -7.13
C TRP A 37 -2.72 -1.72 -7.44
N CYS A 38 -1.68 -1.89 -6.63
CA CYS A 38 -0.78 -3.05 -6.73
C CYS A 38 -1.55 -4.35 -6.51
N ALA A 39 -2.35 -4.45 -5.44
CA ALA A 39 -3.14 -5.63 -5.13
C ALA A 39 -4.11 -6.01 -6.26
N GLU A 40 -4.85 -5.03 -6.81
CA GLU A 40 -5.75 -5.29 -7.94
C GLU A 40 -4.98 -5.68 -9.20
N GLY A 41 -3.85 -5.01 -9.51
CA GLY A 41 -3.00 -5.33 -10.65
C GLY A 41 -2.47 -6.77 -10.59
N LEU A 42 -2.02 -7.21 -9.43
CA LEU A 42 -1.57 -8.58 -9.18
C LEU A 42 -2.70 -9.61 -9.36
N LEU A 43 -3.86 -9.36 -8.74
CA LEU A 43 -5.01 -10.26 -8.85
C LEU A 43 -5.48 -10.42 -10.31
N ARG A 44 -5.62 -9.30 -11.03
CA ARG A 44 -6.01 -9.30 -12.45
C ARG A 44 -5.00 -9.99 -13.35
N SER A 45 -3.71 -10.00 -12.95
CA SER A 45 -2.64 -10.70 -13.65
C SER A 45 -2.57 -12.19 -13.32
N GLY A 46 -3.33 -12.67 -12.31
CA GLY A 46 -3.45 -14.10 -11.99
C GLY A 46 -2.95 -14.51 -10.60
N VAL A 47 -2.34 -13.61 -9.83
CA VAL A 47 -1.94 -13.92 -8.44
C VAL A 47 -3.20 -14.19 -7.60
N ARG A 48 -3.21 -15.32 -6.89
CA ARG A 48 -4.38 -15.75 -6.10
C ARG A 48 -4.20 -15.56 -4.60
N ASN A 49 -2.96 -15.60 -4.12
CA ASN A 49 -2.68 -15.57 -2.68
C ASN A 49 -2.10 -14.20 -2.32
N ILE A 50 -2.95 -13.31 -1.83
CA ILE A 50 -2.58 -11.94 -1.48
C ILE A 50 -2.97 -11.68 -0.03
N THR A 51 -1.99 -11.28 0.77
CA THR A 51 -2.22 -10.76 2.11
C THR A 51 -2.03 -9.26 2.11
N ILE A 52 -3.01 -8.55 2.63
CA ILE A 52 -3.04 -7.08 2.71
C ILE A 52 -3.07 -6.63 4.16
N VAL A 53 -2.25 -5.63 4.48
CA VAL A 53 -2.10 -5.08 5.84
C VAL A 53 -2.26 -3.57 5.82
N ASP A 54 -3.21 -3.06 6.57
CA ASP A 54 -3.42 -1.62 6.80
C ASP A 54 -4.31 -1.43 8.04
N SER A 55 -4.06 -0.43 8.84
CA SER A 55 -4.83 -0.19 10.07
C SER A 55 -6.03 0.72 9.89
N ASP A 56 -6.04 1.51 8.81
CA ASP A 56 -6.95 2.64 8.65
C ASP A 56 -8.36 2.23 8.21
N ARG A 57 -9.28 3.17 8.41
CA ARG A 57 -10.60 3.19 7.74
C ARG A 57 -10.59 4.09 6.52
N VAL A 58 -11.53 3.86 5.62
CA VAL A 58 -11.71 4.68 4.42
C VAL A 58 -12.18 6.08 4.80
N CYS A 59 -11.40 7.09 4.45
CA CYS A 59 -11.75 8.50 4.62
C CYS A 59 -12.21 9.09 3.28
N VAL A 60 -13.10 10.09 3.30
CA VAL A 60 -13.54 10.81 2.11
C VAL A 60 -12.38 11.35 1.29
N THR A 61 -11.30 11.80 1.93
CA THR A 61 -10.09 12.30 1.27
C THR A 61 -9.28 11.22 0.57
N ASN A 62 -9.62 9.95 0.74
CA ASN A 62 -8.99 8.83 0.04
C ASN A 62 -9.61 8.56 -1.32
N CYS A 63 -10.85 9.00 -1.56
CA CYS A 63 -11.61 8.72 -2.78
C CYS A 63 -10.92 9.21 -4.05
N ASN A 64 -10.04 10.21 -3.94
CA ASN A 64 -9.33 10.76 -5.09
C ASN A 64 -8.21 9.84 -5.62
N ARG A 65 -7.77 8.80 -4.85
CA ARG A 65 -6.59 7.99 -5.24
C ARG A 65 -6.55 6.55 -4.75
N GLN A 66 -7.31 6.18 -3.72
CA GLN A 66 -7.31 4.81 -3.17
C GLN A 66 -8.41 4.00 -3.83
N LEU A 67 -8.08 2.85 -4.36
CA LEU A 67 -8.94 2.03 -5.21
C LEU A 67 -10.27 1.63 -4.55
N MET A 68 -10.22 1.22 -3.27
CA MET A 68 -11.39 0.79 -2.51
C MET A 68 -12.23 1.95 -1.99
N ALA A 69 -11.71 3.18 -2.03
CA ALA A 69 -12.38 4.35 -1.46
C ALA A 69 -13.41 4.92 -2.44
N THR A 70 -14.66 4.74 -2.11
CA THR A 70 -15.83 5.25 -2.84
C THR A 70 -16.80 5.93 -1.88
N SER A 71 -17.81 6.63 -2.38
CA SER A 71 -18.86 7.20 -1.54
C SER A 71 -19.60 6.16 -0.69
N ARG A 72 -19.59 4.89 -1.11
CA ARG A 72 -20.28 3.79 -0.39
C ARG A 72 -19.42 3.16 0.68
N THR A 73 -18.10 3.25 0.57
CA THR A 73 -17.15 2.59 1.48
C THR A 73 -16.52 3.53 2.49
N ILE A 74 -16.92 4.83 2.50
CA ILE A 74 -16.45 5.78 3.52
C ILE A 74 -16.87 5.30 4.92
N GLY A 75 -15.87 5.10 5.80
CA GLY A 75 -16.06 4.56 7.14
C GLY A 75 -15.72 3.08 7.29
N ASP A 76 -15.73 2.32 6.20
CA ASP A 76 -15.36 0.90 6.23
C ASP A 76 -13.87 0.71 6.58
N VAL A 77 -13.55 -0.45 7.14
CA VAL A 77 -12.16 -0.89 7.32
C VAL A 77 -11.51 -1.06 5.95
N LYS A 78 -10.38 -0.39 5.69
CA LYS A 78 -9.75 -0.37 4.35
C LYS A 78 -9.45 -1.77 3.82
N VAL A 79 -8.89 -2.64 4.67
CA VAL A 79 -8.52 -4.00 4.25
C VAL A 79 -9.73 -4.82 3.87
N GLU A 80 -10.86 -4.67 4.57
CA GLU A 80 -12.10 -5.36 4.24
C GLU A 80 -12.74 -4.80 2.96
N ALA A 81 -12.78 -3.49 2.80
CA ALA A 81 -13.29 -2.85 1.59
C ALA A 81 -12.49 -3.29 0.34
N LEU A 82 -11.16 -3.37 0.46
CA LEU A 82 -10.32 -3.86 -0.65
C LEU A 82 -10.49 -5.35 -0.86
N ARG A 83 -10.52 -6.16 0.18
CA ARG A 83 -10.75 -7.60 0.09
C ARG A 83 -12.05 -7.90 -0.65
N ASN A 84 -13.15 -7.26 -0.27
CA ASN A 84 -14.45 -7.46 -0.91
C ASN A 84 -14.36 -7.11 -2.42
N ARG A 85 -13.75 -6.00 -2.77
CA ARG A 85 -13.53 -5.61 -4.16
C ARG A 85 -12.68 -6.62 -4.95
N LEU A 86 -11.63 -7.17 -4.34
CA LEU A 86 -10.80 -8.19 -4.98
C LEU A 86 -11.57 -9.49 -5.20
N LEU A 87 -12.40 -9.90 -4.25
CA LEU A 87 -13.25 -11.09 -4.36
C LEU A 87 -14.39 -10.92 -5.37
N GLU A 88 -14.88 -9.70 -5.60
CA GLU A 88 -15.80 -9.42 -6.73
C GLU A 88 -15.13 -9.69 -8.10
N ILE A 89 -13.81 -9.46 -8.21
CA ILE A 89 -13.05 -9.75 -9.43
C ILE A 89 -12.76 -11.24 -9.57
N ASN A 90 -12.25 -11.86 -8.51
CA ASN A 90 -11.96 -13.30 -8.46
C ASN A 90 -12.45 -13.91 -7.15
N PRO A 91 -13.65 -14.52 -7.13
CA PRO A 91 -14.20 -15.15 -5.94
C PRO A 91 -13.38 -16.33 -5.40
N ASP A 92 -12.56 -16.96 -6.26
CA ASP A 92 -11.75 -18.12 -5.91
C ASP A 92 -10.34 -17.71 -5.40
N ALA A 93 -10.06 -16.41 -5.26
CA ALA A 93 -8.79 -15.93 -4.73
C ALA A 93 -8.74 -16.07 -3.19
N ASN A 94 -7.55 -16.37 -2.69
CA ASN A 94 -7.26 -16.38 -1.26
C ASN A 94 -6.73 -15.01 -0.83
N ILE A 95 -7.63 -14.16 -0.34
CA ILE A 95 -7.30 -12.80 0.11
C ILE A 95 -7.37 -12.75 1.64
N THR A 96 -6.21 -12.61 2.29
CA THR A 96 -6.13 -12.42 3.73
C THR A 96 -6.02 -10.93 4.04
N ALA A 97 -6.88 -10.43 4.92
CA ALA A 97 -6.96 -9.02 5.31
C ALA A 97 -6.60 -8.86 6.79
N TYR A 98 -5.56 -8.09 7.09
CA TYR A 98 -5.16 -7.76 8.46
C TYR A 98 -5.36 -6.27 8.71
N GLN A 99 -6.35 -5.92 9.53
CA GLN A 99 -6.48 -4.58 10.09
C GLN A 99 -5.47 -4.42 11.22
N LYS A 100 -4.21 -4.21 10.87
CA LYS A 100 -3.10 -4.09 11.83
C LYS A 100 -2.14 -2.99 11.42
N ILE A 101 -1.46 -2.41 12.41
CA ILE A 101 -0.33 -1.52 12.19
C ILE A 101 0.93 -2.38 12.09
N TYR A 102 1.75 -2.14 11.06
CA TYR A 102 3.11 -2.65 11.07
C TYR A 102 3.97 -1.80 12.00
N GLN A 103 4.54 -2.39 13.02
CA GLN A 103 5.52 -1.81 13.93
C GLN A 103 6.62 -2.84 14.22
N ALA A 104 7.76 -2.38 14.74
CA ALA A 104 8.87 -3.27 15.10
C ALA A 104 8.45 -4.37 16.09
N GLU A 105 7.54 -4.03 17.00
CA GLU A 105 7.05 -4.88 18.07
C GLU A 105 6.08 -5.96 17.58
N THR A 106 5.36 -5.71 16.48
CA THR A 106 4.36 -6.63 15.90
C THR A 106 4.83 -7.32 14.63
N ALA A 107 6.06 -7.04 14.19
CA ALA A 107 6.56 -7.49 12.89
C ALA A 107 6.57 -9.02 12.73
N ASP A 108 6.81 -9.77 13.80
CA ASP A 108 6.87 -11.23 13.76
C ASP A 108 5.49 -11.89 13.57
N GLU A 109 4.41 -11.17 13.87
CA GLU A 109 3.04 -11.65 13.67
C GLU A 109 2.66 -11.83 12.19
N PHE A 110 3.40 -11.19 11.29
CA PHE A 110 3.13 -11.27 9.85
C PHE A 110 3.79 -12.46 9.16
N HIS A 111 4.63 -13.23 9.86
CA HIS A 111 5.30 -14.42 9.32
C HIS A 111 5.86 -14.21 7.92
N MET A 112 6.63 -13.14 7.76
CA MET A 112 7.12 -12.65 6.46
C MET A 112 7.93 -13.71 5.68
N GLU A 113 8.52 -14.68 6.36
CA GLU A 113 9.26 -15.81 5.78
C GLU A 113 8.37 -16.78 4.97
N GLN A 114 7.05 -16.71 5.12
CA GLN A 114 6.10 -17.57 4.39
C GLN A 114 5.71 -17.05 3.01
N TYR A 115 6.16 -15.86 2.63
CA TYR A 115 5.80 -15.20 1.37
C TYR A 115 6.94 -15.26 0.37
N ASP A 116 6.58 -15.23 -0.91
CA ASP A 116 7.53 -15.17 -2.02
C ASP A 116 7.87 -13.73 -2.36
N PHE A 117 6.89 -12.83 -2.15
CA PHE A 117 7.03 -11.39 -2.41
C PHE A 117 6.51 -10.56 -1.24
N ILE A 118 7.27 -9.55 -0.86
CA ILE A 118 6.87 -8.57 0.15
C ILE A 118 6.93 -7.18 -0.48
N ILE A 119 5.79 -6.47 -0.42
CA ILE A 119 5.62 -5.14 -0.98
C ILE A 119 5.46 -4.14 0.16
N ASP A 120 6.30 -3.13 0.15
CA ASP A 120 6.23 -2.02 1.09
C ASP A 120 5.66 -0.77 0.41
N ALA A 121 4.44 -0.42 0.76
CA ALA A 121 3.74 0.79 0.34
C ALA A 121 3.31 1.68 1.53
N ILE A 122 3.97 1.51 2.70
CA ILE A 122 3.75 2.38 3.86
C ILE A 122 4.41 3.75 3.66
N ASP A 123 3.82 4.79 4.27
CA ASP A 123 4.32 6.17 4.21
C ASP A 123 5.04 6.62 5.51
N SER A 124 4.92 5.86 6.60
CA SER A 124 5.63 6.13 7.86
C SER A 124 7.13 5.88 7.73
N LEU A 125 7.94 6.91 7.90
CA LEU A 125 9.40 6.82 7.84
C LEU A 125 10.00 5.86 8.88
N LYS A 126 9.39 5.80 10.08
CA LYS A 126 9.87 4.94 11.19
C LYS A 126 9.67 3.48 10.82
N ASP A 127 8.43 3.13 10.49
CA ASP A 127 8.02 1.75 10.29
C ASP A 127 8.54 1.20 8.96
N LYS A 128 8.55 2.04 7.91
CA LYS A 128 9.20 1.69 6.64
C LYS A 128 10.68 1.38 6.79
N ALA A 129 11.41 2.13 7.60
CA ALA A 129 12.83 1.85 7.83
C ALA A 129 13.03 0.50 8.54
N ASP A 130 12.21 0.16 9.53
CA ASP A 130 12.24 -1.13 10.19
C ASP A 130 11.88 -2.27 9.23
N LEU A 131 10.79 -2.12 8.48
CA LEU A 131 10.35 -3.11 7.48
C LEU A 131 11.45 -3.40 6.45
N ILE A 132 12.13 -2.37 5.95
CA ILE A 132 13.26 -2.53 5.02
C ILE A 132 14.39 -3.34 5.67
N LEU A 133 14.76 -3.02 6.91
CA LEU A 133 15.85 -3.73 7.61
C LEU A 133 15.50 -5.21 7.84
N ARG A 134 14.28 -5.50 8.30
CA ARG A 134 13.82 -6.87 8.55
C ARG A 134 13.70 -7.68 7.26
N THR A 135 13.02 -7.14 6.25
CA THR A 135 12.80 -7.84 4.97
C THR A 135 14.09 -8.12 4.22
N THR A 136 15.04 -7.19 4.27
CA THR A 136 16.35 -7.40 3.64
C THR A 136 17.23 -8.39 4.39
N ALA A 137 16.88 -8.74 5.63
CA ALA A 137 17.53 -9.78 6.42
C ALA A 137 16.96 -11.19 6.18
N LEU A 138 15.76 -11.30 5.58
CA LEU A 138 15.15 -12.57 5.18
C LEU A 138 15.95 -13.26 4.07
N PRO A 139 15.72 -14.57 3.79
CA PRO A 139 16.33 -15.27 2.68
C PRO A 139 16.18 -14.51 1.35
N LYS A 140 17.17 -14.64 0.49
CA LYS A 140 17.23 -13.88 -0.79
C LYS A 140 16.16 -14.30 -1.80
N GLU A 141 15.61 -15.47 -1.62
CA GLU A 141 14.50 -16.04 -2.41
C GLU A 141 13.21 -15.22 -2.23
N ILE A 142 13.06 -14.55 -1.10
CA ILE A 142 11.93 -13.65 -0.83
C ILE A 142 12.22 -12.30 -1.48
N THR A 143 11.50 -11.99 -2.52
CA THR A 143 11.66 -10.72 -3.25
C THR A 143 11.00 -9.58 -2.49
N PHE A 144 11.77 -8.51 -2.26
CA PHE A 144 11.30 -7.29 -1.60
C PHE A 144 11.29 -6.10 -2.55
N ILE A 145 10.16 -5.41 -2.65
CA ILE A 145 9.97 -4.20 -3.46
C ILE A 145 9.36 -3.10 -2.59
N SER A 146 9.94 -1.90 -2.63
CA SER A 146 9.46 -0.76 -1.84
C SER A 146 9.01 0.39 -2.74
N SER A 147 7.85 0.97 -2.44
CA SER A 147 7.42 2.24 -3.04
C SER A 147 8.09 3.40 -2.34
N MET A 148 8.67 4.31 -3.10
CA MET A 148 9.10 5.61 -2.58
C MET A 148 7.94 6.62 -2.62
N GLY A 149 8.22 7.92 -2.50
CA GLY A 149 7.20 8.95 -2.43
C GLY A 149 6.41 9.15 -3.73
N ALA A 150 5.10 8.86 -3.71
CA ALA A 150 4.21 9.07 -4.87
C ALA A 150 3.41 10.38 -4.81
N ALA A 151 3.48 11.14 -3.71
CA ALA A 151 2.76 12.40 -3.56
C ALA A 151 3.51 13.56 -4.22
N LEU A 152 2.78 14.67 -4.48
CA LEU A 152 3.32 15.93 -5.04
C LEU A 152 3.90 15.77 -6.44
N ARG A 153 3.34 14.88 -7.24
CA ARG A 153 3.77 14.56 -8.60
C ARG A 153 2.60 14.55 -9.56
N THR A 154 2.86 14.80 -10.84
CA THR A 154 1.83 14.93 -11.89
C THR A 154 2.14 14.15 -13.15
N ASP A 155 3.42 13.83 -13.40
CA ASP A 155 3.85 13.13 -14.62
C ASP A 155 4.06 11.64 -14.38
N PRO A 156 3.15 10.76 -14.85
CA PRO A 156 3.27 9.33 -14.72
C PRO A 156 4.43 8.74 -15.55
N PHE A 157 4.88 9.43 -16.60
CA PHE A 157 5.98 8.96 -17.45
C PHE A 157 7.36 9.11 -16.79
N MET A 158 7.45 9.83 -15.68
CA MET A 158 8.66 9.92 -14.86
C MET A 158 8.77 8.85 -13.78
N VAL A 159 7.80 7.93 -13.69
CA VAL A 159 7.88 6.79 -12.78
C VAL A 159 8.90 5.78 -13.27
N ARG A 160 9.79 5.35 -12.38
CA ARG A 160 10.94 4.46 -12.67
C ARG A 160 11.10 3.39 -11.60
N LYS A 161 11.80 2.31 -11.96
CA LYS A 161 12.38 1.35 -11.02
C LYS A 161 13.87 1.61 -10.84
N SER A 162 14.38 1.47 -9.62
CA SER A 162 15.80 1.56 -9.34
C SER A 162 16.17 0.79 -8.09
N GLU A 163 17.43 0.42 -7.96
CA GLU A 163 17.96 -0.05 -6.68
C GLU A 163 17.96 1.12 -5.68
N PHE A 164 17.63 0.85 -4.42
CA PHE A 164 17.37 1.85 -3.38
C PHE A 164 18.45 2.93 -3.23
N TRP A 165 19.74 2.54 -3.26
CA TRP A 165 20.85 3.50 -3.12
C TRP A 165 21.04 4.39 -4.35
N LYS A 166 20.51 3.97 -5.50
CA LYS A 166 20.58 4.70 -6.77
C LYS A 166 19.34 5.59 -7.01
N VAL A 167 18.31 5.50 -6.15
CA VAL A 167 17.13 6.37 -6.24
C VAL A 167 17.57 7.82 -6.07
N ASP A 168 17.28 8.68 -7.04
CA ASP A 168 17.57 10.10 -6.97
C ASP A 168 16.29 10.94 -6.98
N GLY A 169 16.38 12.19 -6.50
CA GLY A 169 15.28 13.15 -6.49
C GLY A 169 14.14 12.87 -5.50
N ASP A 170 14.12 11.69 -4.83
CA ASP A 170 13.03 11.32 -3.93
C ASP A 170 13.31 11.71 -2.46
N PRO A 171 12.45 12.56 -1.83
CA PRO A 171 12.65 12.99 -0.44
C PRO A 171 12.55 11.86 0.58
N LEU A 172 11.66 10.87 0.36
CA LEU A 172 11.47 9.74 1.28
C LEU A 172 12.71 8.84 1.25
N ALA A 173 13.21 8.49 0.07
CA ALA A 173 14.44 7.72 -0.08
C ALA A 173 15.65 8.44 0.56
N ARG A 174 15.72 9.76 0.39
CA ARG A 174 16.77 10.59 1.04
C ARG A 174 16.66 10.53 2.56
N ALA A 175 15.45 10.64 3.11
CA ALA A 175 15.21 10.58 4.55
C ALA A 175 15.56 9.19 5.12
N LEU A 176 15.18 8.11 4.43
CA LEU A 176 15.54 6.73 4.80
C LEU A 176 17.06 6.55 4.82
N ARG A 177 17.76 6.95 3.75
CA ARG A 177 19.23 6.87 3.69
C ARG A 177 19.90 7.66 4.81
N LYS A 178 19.39 8.88 5.13
CA LYS A 178 19.89 9.68 6.27
C LYS A 178 19.65 8.95 7.60
N LYS A 179 18.48 8.36 7.80
CA LYS A 179 18.14 7.58 9.00
C LYS A 179 19.06 6.38 9.16
N PHE A 180 19.29 5.59 8.11
CA PHE A 180 20.19 4.44 8.15
C PHE A 180 21.63 4.84 8.47
N LYS A 181 22.14 5.90 7.85
CA LYS A 181 23.48 6.44 8.15
C LYS A 181 23.60 6.94 9.59
N LYS A 182 22.60 7.69 10.08
CA LYS A 182 22.59 8.22 11.46
C LYS A 182 22.60 7.09 12.49
N ASN A 183 21.80 6.06 12.26
CA ASN A 183 21.65 4.94 13.20
C ASN A 183 22.73 3.85 12.99
N LYS A 184 23.60 4.00 11.98
CA LYS A 184 24.58 2.97 11.58
C LYS A 184 23.94 1.60 11.32
N THR A 185 22.71 1.58 10.84
CA THR A 185 21.95 0.38 10.48
C THR A 185 21.67 0.40 8.99
N PHE A 186 21.94 -0.70 8.28
CA PHE A 186 21.85 -0.74 6.84
C PHE A 186 21.07 -1.97 6.38
N PRO A 187 20.29 -1.87 5.27
CA PRO A 187 19.71 -3.03 4.61
C PRO A 187 20.79 -4.08 4.31
N ARG A 188 20.52 -5.35 4.64
CA ARG A 188 21.50 -6.44 4.47
C ARG A 188 21.73 -6.85 3.03
N ARG A 189 20.77 -6.50 2.13
CA ARG A 189 20.89 -6.75 0.69
C ARG A 189 20.30 -5.57 -0.11
N LYS A 190 20.69 -5.49 -1.38
CA LYS A 190 20.09 -4.55 -2.34
C LYS A 190 18.64 -4.95 -2.60
N PHE A 191 17.77 -3.96 -2.82
CA PHE A 191 16.37 -4.17 -3.16
C PHE A 191 15.90 -3.11 -4.16
N GLN A 192 14.82 -3.41 -4.86
CA GLN A 192 14.26 -2.54 -5.88
C GLN A 192 13.21 -1.60 -5.29
N CYS A 193 13.18 -0.40 -5.83
CA CYS A 193 12.18 0.63 -5.51
C CYS A 193 11.46 1.08 -6.77
N VAL A 194 10.19 1.46 -6.59
CA VAL A 194 9.47 2.30 -7.54
C VAL A 194 9.48 3.74 -7.00
N TYR A 195 9.88 4.69 -7.84
CA TYR A 195 10.01 6.10 -7.50
C TYR A 195 9.71 6.95 -8.73
N SER A 196 9.67 8.27 -8.58
CA SER A 196 9.58 9.18 -9.72
C SER A 196 10.80 10.11 -9.77
N GLU A 197 11.32 10.33 -10.95
CA GLU A 197 12.39 11.32 -11.23
C GLU A 197 11.86 12.77 -11.20
N GLU A 198 10.53 12.95 -11.27
CA GLU A 198 9.91 14.27 -11.16
C GLU A 198 10.22 14.89 -9.81
N LYS A 199 10.64 16.15 -9.81
CA LYS A 199 10.83 16.91 -8.56
C LYS A 199 9.45 17.12 -7.91
N PRO A 200 9.30 16.84 -6.60
CA PRO A 200 8.04 17.08 -5.93
C PRO A 200 7.62 18.54 -6.02
N MET A 201 6.36 18.76 -6.38
CA MET A 201 5.76 20.10 -6.34
C MET A 201 5.51 20.53 -4.90
N GLN A 202 5.22 21.80 -4.69
CA GLN A 202 4.64 22.29 -3.44
C GLN A 202 3.12 22.19 -3.50
N ASN A 203 2.48 21.97 -2.36
CA ASN A 203 1.03 22.09 -2.27
C ASN A 203 0.63 23.53 -2.68
N GLN A 204 -0.30 23.65 -3.63
CA GLN A 204 -0.82 24.95 -4.08
C GLN A 204 -2.06 25.37 -3.27
N GLY A 205 -2.74 24.42 -2.66
CA GLY A 205 -3.93 24.68 -1.85
C GLY A 205 -3.60 25.00 -0.39
N VAL A 206 -4.60 25.49 0.34
CA VAL A 206 -4.49 25.75 1.78
C VAL A 206 -4.38 24.42 2.51
N ASN A 207 -3.28 24.22 3.24
CA ASN A 207 -3.08 23.03 4.05
C ASN A 207 -3.98 23.09 5.29
N LYS A 208 -5.10 22.35 5.27
CA LYS A 208 -5.93 22.12 6.45
C LYS A 208 -5.49 20.81 7.09
N ALA A 209 -4.99 20.88 8.31
CA ALA A 209 -4.60 19.68 9.05
C ALA A 209 -5.81 18.77 9.28
N CYS A 210 -5.61 17.45 9.20
CA CYS A 210 -6.60 16.45 9.59
C CYS A 210 -6.98 16.64 11.07
N GLY A 211 -8.26 16.55 11.39
CA GLY A 211 -8.75 16.71 12.76
C GLY A 211 -9.07 18.14 13.19
N THR A 212 -8.84 19.15 12.33
CA THR A 212 -9.28 20.54 12.59
C THR A 212 -10.69 20.78 12.03
N GLY A 213 -11.39 21.81 12.52
CA GLY A 213 -12.77 22.16 12.12
C GLY A 213 -12.93 22.35 10.61
N GLY A 214 -13.34 21.30 9.91
CA GLY A 214 -13.43 21.16 8.47
C GLY A 214 -12.99 19.78 7.97
N CYS A 215 -12.56 18.89 8.87
CA CYS A 215 -12.35 17.49 8.57
C CYS A 215 -13.71 16.80 8.37
N LEU A 216 -13.86 16.11 7.23
CA LEU A 216 -15.09 15.40 6.88
C LEU A 216 -15.10 13.93 7.37
N CYS A 217 -14.10 13.53 8.17
CA CYS A 217 -14.06 12.17 8.71
C CYS A 217 -15.11 11.98 9.81
N PRO A 218 -15.67 10.78 9.97
CA PRO A 218 -16.68 10.50 11.01
C PRO A 218 -16.20 10.82 12.44
N LYS A 219 -14.91 10.60 12.74
CA LYS A 219 -14.33 10.94 14.05
C LYS A 219 -14.39 12.45 14.36
N ALA A 220 -14.17 13.30 13.37
CA ALA A 220 -14.25 14.75 13.55
C ALA A 220 -15.67 15.20 13.86
N LYS A 221 -16.69 14.57 13.26
CA LYS A 221 -18.11 14.82 13.56
C LYS A 221 -18.48 14.40 14.98
N LEU A 222 -17.91 13.31 15.48
CA LEU A 222 -18.11 12.86 16.86
C LEU A 222 -17.51 13.84 17.89
N ILE A 223 -16.36 14.43 17.57
CA ILE A 223 -15.67 15.40 18.45
C ILE A 223 -16.37 16.76 18.43
N SER A 224 -16.94 17.18 17.30
CA SER A 224 -17.64 18.48 17.15
C SER A 224 -19.05 18.49 17.73
N GLY A 225 -19.57 17.35 18.21
CA GLY A 225 -20.92 17.25 18.76
C GLY A 225 -22.05 17.36 17.72
N GLU A 226 -21.71 17.47 16.43
CA GLU A 226 -22.66 17.39 15.33
C GLU A 226 -23.11 15.95 15.16
N ARG A 227 -24.16 15.54 15.89
CA ARG A 227 -24.85 14.28 15.64
C ARG A 227 -25.58 14.38 14.30
N GLY A 228 -24.92 13.98 13.23
CA GLY A 228 -25.63 13.60 12.02
C GLY A 228 -26.49 12.39 12.34
N THR A 229 -27.73 12.38 11.85
CA THR A 229 -28.73 11.33 12.07
C THR A 229 -28.38 9.98 11.45
N ASP A 230 -27.27 9.83 10.77
CA ASP A 230 -26.70 8.58 10.32
C ASP A 230 -25.64 8.10 11.33
N THR A 231 -26.12 7.49 12.40
CA THR A 231 -25.31 6.62 13.25
C THR A 231 -25.08 5.29 12.53
N ALA A 232 -24.26 5.27 11.49
CA ALA A 232 -23.56 4.06 11.16
C ALA A 232 -22.73 3.70 12.42
N VAL A 233 -23.14 2.67 13.12
CA VAL A 233 -22.40 2.09 14.23
C VAL A 233 -21.13 1.58 13.59
N TYR A 234 -20.05 2.35 13.69
CA TYR A 234 -18.74 1.83 13.32
C TYR A 234 -18.39 0.78 14.37
N ASP A 235 -18.38 -0.47 13.95
CA ASP A 235 -17.90 -1.54 14.81
C ASP A 235 -16.51 -1.13 15.31
N ALA A 236 -16.35 -1.18 16.63
CA ALA A 236 -15.04 -0.93 17.22
C ALA A 236 -14.06 -1.96 16.64
N PRO A 237 -12.82 -1.58 16.32
CA PRO A 237 -11.83 -2.55 15.85
C PRO A 237 -11.65 -3.63 16.92
N GLY A 238 -11.50 -4.88 16.49
CA GLY A 238 -11.23 -5.98 17.38
C GLY A 238 -9.92 -5.84 18.15
N ASP A 239 -8.98 -5.04 17.62
CA ASP A 239 -7.72 -4.68 18.26
C ASP A 239 -7.83 -3.28 18.89
N GLN A 240 -7.79 -3.22 20.21
CA GLN A 240 -7.90 -1.96 20.98
C GLN A 240 -6.75 -0.98 20.68
N GLN A 241 -5.59 -1.47 20.24
CA GLN A 241 -4.47 -0.59 19.84
C GLN A 241 -4.81 0.25 18.60
N LEU A 242 -5.82 -0.14 17.82
CA LEU A 242 -6.26 0.58 16.63
C LEU A 242 -7.21 1.73 16.91
N VAL A 243 -7.85 1.80 18.09
CA VAL A 243 -8.87 2.82 18.43
C VAL A 243 -8.34 4.24 18.23
N GLU A 244 -7.06 4.49 18.50
CA GLU A 244 -6.43 5.79 18.29
C GLU A 244 -5.81 5.95 16.88
N HIS A 245 -5.63 4.88 16.13
CA HIS A 245 -4.87 4.84 14.88
C HIS A 245 -5.70 4.62 13.62
N GLU A 246 -6.95 4.21 13.72
CA GLU A 246 -7.84 3.94 12.58
C GLU A 246 -8.10 5.13 11.66
N TRP A 247 -7.96 6.32 12.18
CA TRP A 247 -8.19 7.57 11.47
C TRP A 247 -6.91 8.39 11.40
N CYS A 248 -6.71 9.11 10.31
CA CYS A 248 -5.55 9.98 10.12
C CYS A 248 -5.44 11.05 11.22
N SER A 249 -5.01 10.66 12.42
CA SER A 249 -5.08 11.51 13.60
C SER A 249 -3.95 12.53 13.72
N THR A 250 -2.83 12.42 12.98
CA THR A 250 -1.63 13.21 13.32
C THR A 250 -0.68 13.52 12.15
N LYS A 251 -1.14 13.50 10.90
CA LYS A 251 -0.25 13.96 9.82
C LYS A 251 -0.09 15.47 9.91
N ALA A 252 1.08 15.91 10.36
CA ALA A 252 1.45 17.34 10.45
C ALA A 252 1.36 18.05 9.08
N GLN A 253 1.46 17.32 7.99
CA GLN A 253 1.32 17.83 6.62
C GLN A 253 0.61 16.81 5.74
N ILE A 254 -0.45 17.24 5.06
CA ILE A 254 -1.12 16.46 4.02
C ILE A 254 -0.51 16.86 2.68
N ASN A 255 0.06 15.89 1.97
CA ASN A 255 0.60 16.10 0.64
C ASN A 255 -0.47 15.81 -0.42
N GLY A 256 -0.61 16.73 -1.38
CA GLY A 256 -1.45 16.53 -2.56
C GLY A 256 -1.03 15.29 -3.34
N SER A 257 -2.00 14.58 -3.89
CA SER A 257 -1.77 13.36 -4.68
C SER A 257 -2.80 13.23 -5.78
N LEU A 258 -2.41 12.58 -6.86
CA LEU A 258 -3.27 12.30 -8.00
C LEU A 258 -3.37 10.78 -8.22
N CYS A 259 -4.57 10.32 -8.61
CA CYS A 259 -4.85 8.91 -8.79
C CYS A 259 -3.92 8.25 -9.80
N HIS A 260 -3.75 8.85 -10.97
CA HIS A 260 -2.94 8.28 -12.04
C HIS A 260 -1.46 8.10 -11.64
N ILE A 261 -0.93 8.95 -10.75
CA ILE A 261 0.45 8.78 -10.23
C ILE A 261 0.51 7.58 -9.28
N THR A 262 -0.34 7.56 -8.26
CA THR A 262 -0.32 6.48 -7.27
C THR A 262 -0.66 5.13 -7.89
N ALA A 263 -1.59 5.10 -8.86
CA ALA A 263 -1.95 3.92 -9.62
C ALA A 263 -0.76 3.43 -10.48
N THR A 264 -0.05 4.33 -11.16
CA THR A 264 1.15 3.96 -11.95
C THR A 264 2.22 3.33 -11.07
N PHE A 265 2.47 3.86 -9.87
CA PHE A 265 3.37 3.21 -8.91
C PHE A 265 2.90 1.80 -8.55
N GLY A 266 1.61 1.63 -8.21
CA GLY A 266 1.03 0.33 -7.86
C GLY A 266 1.12 -0.67 -9.01
N MET A 267 0.76 -0.26 -10.23
CA MET A 267 0.84 -1.10 -11.42
C MET A 267 2.28 -1.43 -11.81
N ALA A 268 3.22 -0.49 -11.63
CA ALA A 268 4.64 -0.77 -11.86
C ALA A 268 5.17 -1.83 -10.89
N ILE A 269 4.79 -1.78 -9.61
CA ILE A 269 5.15 -2.80 -8.62
C ILE A 269 4.54 -4.16 -9.02
N ALA A 270 3.25 -4.19 -9.37
CA ALA A 270 2.60 -5.42 -9.83
C ALA A 270 3.33 -6.02 -11.05
N GLY A 271 3.68 -5.18 -12.04
CA GLY A 271 4.47 -5.60 -13.19
C GLY A 271 5.85 -6.15 -12.84
N MET A 272 6.53 -5.57 -11.83
CA MET A 272 7.82 -6.08 -11.34
C MET A 272 7.69 -7.47 -10.73
N VAL A 273 6.62 -7.73 -9.96
CA VAL A 273 6.34 -9.06 -9.40
C VAL A 273 6.11 -10.07 -10.51
N ILE A 274 5.22 -9.76 -11.47
CA ILE A 274 4.91 -10.66 -12.59
C ILE A 274 6.16 -10.97 -13.40
N ASN A 275 6.94 -9.95 -13.76
CA ASN A 275 8.18 -10.16 -14.53
C ASN A 275 9.18 -11.04 -13.79
N HIS A 276 9.32 -10.86 -12.48
CA HIS A 276 10.22 -11.70 -11.69
C HIS A 276 9.79 -13.18 -11.64
N ILE A 277 8.48 -13.46 -11.69
CA ILE A 277 7.95 -14.83 -11.68
C ILE A 277 8.20 -15.55 -13.02
N ILE A 278 8.17 -14.80 -14.12
CA ILE A 278 8.28 -15.36 -15.47
C ILE A 278 9.73 -15.40 -16.00
N GLU A 279 10.67 -14.72 -15.34
CA GLU A 279 12.12 -14.84 -15.58
C GLU A 279 12.66 -16.17 -15.06
#